data_59ad1218c02cab6d38f080a2fb0f68cc
#
_entry.id   59ad1218c02cab6d38f080a2fb0f68cc
#
_cell.length_a   1.000
_cell.length_b   1.000
_cell.length_c   1.000
_cell.angle_alpha   90.00
_cell.angle_beta   90.00
_cell.angle_gamma   90.00
#
_symmetry.space_group_name_H-M   'P 1'
#
loop_
_entity.id
_entity.type
_entity.pdbx_description
1 polymer ?
#
loop_
_entity_poly.entity_id
_entity_poly.type
_entity_poly.pdbx_seq_one_letter_code
_entity_poly.pdbx_strand_id
1 'polypeptide(L)'
;MSADAASAVPMTPKRRGAQLFMLAFAIGIIMAAYASVGLGMNGQVPAGMLTYGLGLGGLMLVAYLVLAKFAPWADPLILPLVTLVNGIGLVMIYRIENAPYENGASATQQITWTALGIVMFTVTLLVLRDHRVLQRFTYTAGALGVVLLLLPLLPFIGVELNGARIWINVGFSVQPGEFAKLALVVFFAGYLVAKRNVLALVGRRLLFIDLPRARDLGPVLVVWGISVGILVLQKDLGTSLLLFGGFISMLYIATGRTAWVLIGLLLFVGGAFVAGQIFSHVGDRFEVWLDPGNNEFYTR
;
A
#
# COMPACT_ATOMS: atom_id res chain seq x y z
N MET A 1 13.43 -44.92 8.09
CA MET A 1 12.35 -45.01 7.09
C MET A 1 11.88 -43.59 6.82
N SER A 2 12.19 -43.10 5.65
CA SER A 2 12.07 -41.74 5.19
C SER A 2 10.63 -41.29 4.98
N ALA A 3 10.16 -40.34 5.74
CA ALA A 3 8.89 -39.65 5.56
C ALA A 3 9.15 -38.24 4.99
N ASP A 4 9.77 -38.14 3.81
CA ASP A 4 9.98 -36.88 3.13
C ASP A 4 9.95 -37.05 1.61
N ALA A 5 8.86 -37.65 1.14
CA ALA A 5 8.43 -37.44 -0.23
C ALA A 5 7.07 -36.75 -0.19
N ALA A 6 7.02 -35.58 0.46
CA ALA A 6 5.95 -34.64 0.19
C ALA A 6 6.09 -34.28 -1.29
N SER A 7 5.26 -34.93 -2.11
CA SER A 7 5.13 -34.75 -3.55
C SER A 7 5.18 -33.25 -3.86
N ALA A 8 6.32 -32.77 -4.35
CA ALA A 8 6.41 -31.47 -4.96
C ALA A 8 5.40 -31.47 -6.11
N VAL A 9 4.25 -30.84 -5.91
CA VAL A 9 3.26 -30.62 -6.97
C VAL A 9 4.04 -29.97 -8.10
N PRO A 10 4.11 -30.58 -9.30
CA PRO A 10 4.85 -30.00 -10.41
C PRO A 10 4.22 -28.65 -10.72
N MET A 11 4.94 -27.58 -10.38
CA MET A 11 4.48 -26.23 -10.65
C MET A 11 4.52 -26.01 -12.16
N THR A 12 3.38 -26.15 -12.81
CA THR A 12 3.24 -25.83 -14.24
C THR A 12 3.43 -24.33 -14.43
N PRO A 13 4.18 -23.89 -15.46
CA PRO A 13 4.30 -22.46 -15.77
C PRO A 13 2.91 -21.85 -15.92
N LYS A 14 2.63 -20.79 -15.17
CA LYS A 14 1.32 -20.15 -15.23
C LYS A 14 1.06 -19.62 -16.64
N ARG A 15 -0.19 -19.69 -17.08
CA ARG A 15 -0.67 -19.37 -18.44
C ARG A 15 -0.32 -17.95 -18.87
N ARG A 16 0.86 -17.73 -19.43
CA ARG A 16 1.36 -16.41 -19.84
C ARG A 16 0.53 -15.79 -20.96
N GLY A 17 -0.03 -16.61 -21.86
CA GLY A 17 -0.96 -16.14 -22.89
C GLY A 17 -2.25 -15.56 -22.31
N ALA A 18 -2.81 -16.19 -21.27
CA ALA A 18 -3.98 -15.65 -20.57
C ALA A 18 -3.65 -14.32 -19.87
N GLN A 19 -2.46 -14.18 -19.26
CA GLN A 19 -2.01 -12.93 -18.68
C GLN A 19 -1.92 -11.81 -19.71
N LEU A 20 -1.35 -12.10 -20.89
CA LEU A 20 -1.23 -11.12 -21.97
C LEU A 20 -2.61 -10.71 -22.50
N PHE A 21 -3.53 -11.67 -22.67
CA PHE A 21 -4.91 -11.37 -23.06
C PHE A 21 -5.62 -10.48 -22.05
N MET A 22 -5.52 -10.80 -20.74
CA MET A 22 -6.11 -9.97 -19.70
C MET A 22 -5.47 -8.58 -19.62
N LEU A 23 -4.17 -8.47 -19.89
CA LEU A 23 -3.47 -7.19 -19.95
C LEU A 23 -4.00 -6.33 -21.13
N ALA A 24 -4.14 -6.92 -22.32
CA ALA A 24 -4.72 -6.24 -23.47
C ALA A 24 -6.16 -5.81 -23.21
N PHE A 25 -6.94 -6.66 -22.55
CA PHE A 25 -8.31 -6.36 -22.15
C PHE A 25 -8.38 -5.20 -21.14
N ALA A 26 -7.51 -5.19 -20.14
CA ALA A 26 -7.39 -4.09 -19.18
C ALA A 26 -7.07 -2.75 -19.89
N ILE A 27 -6.11 -2.75 -20.81
CA ILE A 27 -5.78 -1.57 -21.63
C ILE A 27 -7.00 -1.13 -22.46
N GLY A 28 -7.74 -2.07 -23.06
CA GLY A 28 -8.97 -1.76 -23.79
C GLY A 28 -10.02 -1.05 -22.93
N ILE A 29 -10.24 -1.51 -21.70
CA ILE A 29 -11.13 -0.85 -20.73
C ILE A 29 -10.65 0.56 -20.42
N ILE A 30 -9.35 0.73 -20.16
CA ILE A 30 -8.76 2.04 -19.86
C ILE A 30 -8.95 3.01 -21.02
N MET A 31 -8.72 2.56 -22.25
CA MET A 31 -8.91 3.36 -23.45
C MET A 31 -10.37 3.76 -23.65
N ALA A 32 -11.31 2.84 -23.42
CA ALA A 32 -12.74 3.13 -23.46
C ALA A 32 -13.14 4.16 -22.39
N ALA A 33 -12.63 4.02 -21.16
CA ALA A 33 -12.85 4.99 -20.09
C ALA A 33 -12.28 6.37 -20.42
N TYR A 34 -11.07 6.42 -21.00
CA TYR A 34 -10.42 7.67 -21.42
C TYR A 34 -11.23 8.39 -22.50
N ALA A 35 -11.68 7.64 -23.53
CA ALA A 35 -12.56 8.15 -24.57
C ALA A 35 -13.89 8.68 -24.00
N SER A 36 -14.51 7.93 -23.06
CA SER A 36 -15.77 8.32 -22.43
C SER A 36 -15.65 9.64 -21.66
N VAL A 37 -14.53 9.85 -20.93
CA VAL A 37 -14.25 11.11 -20.22
C VAL A 37 -14.10 12.26 -21.20
N GLY A 38 -13.35 12.09 -22.30
CA GLY A 38 -13.16 13.14 -23.30
C GLY A 38 -14.47 13.52 -24.02
N LEU A 39 -15.26 12.52 -24.40
CA LEU A 39 -16.58 12.74 -24.98
C LEU A 39 -17.54 13.45 -24.02
N GLY A 40 -17.51 13.08 -22.73
CA GLY A 40 -18.36 13.71 -21.72
C GLY A 40 -17.96 15.15 -21.40
N MET A 41 -16.67 15.49 -21.46
CA MET A 41 -16.17 16.84 -21.14
C MET A 41 -16.19 17.79 -22.35
N ASN A 42 -15.71 17.31 -23.49
CA ASN A 42 -15.42 18.17 -24.64
C ASN A 42 -16.21 17.79 -25.92
N GLY A 43 -17.05 16.75 -25.85
CA GLY A 43 -17.78 16.22 -27.01
C GLY A 43 -16.88 15.54 -28.07
N GLN A 44 -15.59 15.35 -27.78
CA GLN A 44 -14.61 14.81 -28.72
C GLN A 44 -13.71 13.78 -28.05
N VAL A 45 -13.21 12.82 -28.84
CA VAL A 45 -12.18 11.88 -28.33
C VAL A 45 -10.86 12.63 -28.13
N PRO A 46 -10.21 12.48 -26.98
CA PRO A 46 -8.97 13.22 -26.70
C PRO A 46 -7.86 12.90 -27.69
N ALA A 47 -7.23 13.92 -28.28
CA ALA A 47 -6.14 13.73 -29.24
C ALA A 47 -4.94 12.96 -28.67
N GLY A 48 -4.68 13.08 -27.36
CA GLY A 48 -3.61 12.37 -26.64
C GLY A 48 -3.92 10.91 -26.30
N MET A 49 -5.13 10.41 -26.58
CA MET A 49 -5.58 9.08 -26.16
C MET A 49 -4.62 7.96 -26.59
N LEU A 50 -4.19 7.97 -27.87
CA LEU A 50 -3.26 6.96 -28.38
C LEU A 50 -1.89 7.06 -27.72
N THR A 51 -1.39 8.25 -27.48
CA THR A 51 -0.08 8.49 -26.84
C THR A 51 -0.07 7.94 -25.42
N TYR A 52 -1.10 8.25 -24.62
CA TYR A 52 -1.22 7.73 -23.26
C TYR A 52 -1.45 6.23 -23.23
N GLY A 53 -2.29 5.70 -24.15
CA GLY A 53 -2.54 4.26 -24.25
C GLY A 53 -1.31 3.46 -24.67
N LEU A 54 -0.57 3.93 -25.66
CA LEU A 54 0.68 3.31 -26.10
C LEU A 54 1.78 3.45 -25.03
N GLY A 55 1.87 4.59 -24.34
CA GLY A 55 2.80 4.82 -23.24
C GLY A 55 2.56 3.84 -22.09
N LEU A 56 1.34 3.79 -21.57
CA LEU A 56 0.96 2.84 -20.51
C LEU A 56 1.10 1.39 -20.99
N GLY A 57 0.60 1.08 -22.19
CA GLY A 57 0.70 -0.27 -22.76
C GLY A 57 2.12 -0.74 -22.95
N GLY A 58 3.01 0.13 -23.43
CA GLY A 58 4.45 -0.15 -23.57
C GLY A 58 5.12 -0.41 -22.22
N LEU A 59 4.84 0.43 -21.24
CA LEU A 59 5.36 0.26 -19.87
C LEU A 59 4.89 -1.07 -19.26
N MET A 60 3.62 -1.42 -19.42
CA MET A 60 3.08 -2.67 -18.88
C MET A 60 3.56 -3.89 -19.67
N LEU A 61 3.84 -3.76 -20.95
CA LEU A 61 4.49 -4.80 -21.74
C LEU A 61 5.93 -5.05 -21.24
N VAL A 62 6.69 -4.01 -20.90
CA VAL A 62 8.00 -4.16 -20.27
C VAL A 62 7.89 -4.91 -18.95
N ALA A 63 6.96 -4.53 -18.08
CA ALA A 63 6.70 -5.24 -16.83
C ALA A 63 6.33 -6.71 -17.05
N TYR A 64 5.51 -7.00 -18.06
CA TYR A 64 5.16 -8.37 -18.46
C TYR A 64 6.40 -9.18 -18.90
N LEU A 65 7.26 -8.61 -19.73
CA LEU A 65 8.49 -9.27 -20.19
C LEU A 65 9.45 -9.54 -19.04
N VAL A 66 9.59 -8.59 -18.12
CA VAL A 66 10.40 -8.74 -16.91
C VAL A 66 9.85 -9.89 -16.05
N LEU A 67 8.54 -9.93 -15.79
CA LEU A 67 7.89 -11.01 -15.06
C LEU A 67 8.06 -12.36 -15.76
N ALA A 68 7.88 -12.41 -17.06
CA ALA A 68 8.01 -13.64 -17.82
C ALA A 68 9.42 -14.24 -17.73
N LYS A 69 10.45 -13.37 -17.65
CA LYS A 69 11.85 -13.80 -17.59
C LYS A 69 12.31 -14.10 -16.16
N PHE A 70 12.02 -13.24 -15.19
CA PHE A 70 12.60 -13.30 -13.84
C PHE A 70 11.68 -13.89 -12.78
N ALA A 71 10.37 -13.90 -13.02
CA ALA A 71 9.37 -14.46 -12.11
C ALA A 71 8.32 -15.30 -12.86
N PRO A 72 8.70 -16.41 -13.55
CA PRO A 72 7.80 -17.18 -14.40
C PRO A 72 6.61 -17.78 -13.64
N TRP A 73 6.73 -17.93 -12.32
CA TRP A 73 5.70 -18.48 -11.42
C TRP A 73 4.78 -17.42 -10.79
N ALA A 74 5.00 -16.13 -11.09
CA ALA A 74 4.16 -15.06 -10.58
C ALA A 74 2.69 -15.22 -11.00
N ASP A 75 1.77 -14.76 -10.15
CA ASP A 75 0.33 -14.85 -10.43
C ASP A 75 -0.01 -14.03 -11.69
N PRO A 76 -0.69 -14.64 -12.68
CA PRO A 76 -1.01 -13.97 -13.94
C PRO A 76 -2.05 -12.84 -13.79
N LEU A 77 -2.80 -12.80 -12.69
CA LEU A 77 -3.85 -11.78 -12.45
C LEU A 77 -3.29 -10.47 -11.93
N ILE A 78 -2.19 -10.50 -11.18
CA ILE A 78 -1.68 -9.31 -10.47
C ILE A 78 -1.35 -8.18 -11.45
N LEU A 79 -0.59 -8.44 -12.51
CA LEU A 79 -0.18 -7.40 -13.45
C LEU A 79 -1.36 -6.76 -14.20
N PRO A 80 -2.32 -7.52 -14.77
CA PRO A 80 -3.53 -6.94 -15.37
C PRO A 80 -4.35 -6.09 -14.41
N LEU A 81 -4.52 -6.52 -13.16
CA LEU A 81 -5.25 -5.76 -12.14
C LEU A 81 -4.52 -4.46 -11.78
N VAL A 82 -3.20 -4.51 -11.57
CA VAL A 82 -2.38 -3.32 -11.34
C VAL A 82 -2.47 -2.36 -12.53
N THR A 83 -2.44 -2.87 -13.75
CA THR A 83 -2.60 -2.08 -14.98
C THR A 83 -3.95 -1.38 -14.99
N LEU A 84 -5.03 -2.11 -14.68
CA LEU A 84 -6.38 -1.56 -14.68
C LEU A 84 -6.52 -0.42 -13.65
N VAL A 85 -6.08 -0.65 -12.41
CA VAL A 85 -6.15 0.36 -11.33
C VAL A 85 -5.30 1.58 -11.67
N ASN A 86 -4.06 1.38 -12.15
CA ASN A 86 -3.18 2.48 -12.56
C ASN A 86 -3.78 3.28 -13.74
N GLY A 87 -4.33 2.58 -14.73
CA GLY A 87 -4.94 3.21 -15.89
C GLY A 87 -6.22 3.98 -15.55
N ILE A 88 -7.08 3.46 -14.67
CA ILE A 88 -8.25 4.20 -14.17
C ILE A 88 -7.77 5.47 -13.43
N GLY A 89 -6.73 5.36 -12.60
CA GLY A 89 -6.11 6.50 -11.95
C GLY A 89 -5.64 7.55 -12.94
N LEU A 90 -4.97 7.14 -14.03
CA LEU A 90 -4.52 8.03 -15.10
C LEU A 90 -5.71 8.74 -15.78
N VAL A 91 -6.81 8.03 -16.06
CA VAL A 91 -8.04 8.61 -16.64
C VAL A 91 -8.65 9.65 -15.70
N MET A 92 -8.68 9.36 -14.40
CA MET A 92 -9.19 10.32 -13.40
C MET A 92 -8.31 11.55 -13.28
N ILE A 93 -6.98 11.38 -13.29
CA ILE A 93 -6.02 12.51 -13.30
C ILE A 93 -6.23 13.36 -14.55
N TYR A 94 -6.38 12.75 -15.73
CA TYR A 94 -6.69 13.47 -16.97
C TYR A 94 -7.99 14.29 -16.85
N ARG A 95 -9.04 13.70 -16.26
CA ARG A 95 -10.30 14.42 -16.01
C ARG A 95 -10.10 15.63 -15.12
N ILE A 96 -9.31 15.50 -14.03
CA ILE A 96 -9.02 16.58 -13.08
C ILE A 96 -8.14 17.64 -13.74
N GLU A 97 -7.09 17.25 -14.49
CA GLU A 97 -6.18 18.16 -15.20
C GLU A 97 -6.93 19.10 -16.16
N ASN A 98 -8.00 18.60 -16.80
CA ASN A 98 -8.84 19.37 -17.72
C ASN A 98 -10.07 20.00 -17.06
N ALA A 99 -10.17 19.97 -15.74
CA ALA A 99 -11.23 20.67 -15.02
C ALA A 99 -11.03 22.21 -15.04
N PRO A 100 -12.11 23.00 -14.92
CA PRO A 100 -12.04 24.48 -15.10
C PRO A 100 -11.33 25.21 -13.93
N TYR A 101 -10.73 24.53 -12.99
CA TYR A 101 -10.01 25.11 -11.85
C TYR A 101 -8.59 24.56 -11.76
N GLU A 102 -7.66 25.41 -11.34
CA GLU A 102 -6.26 25.02 -11.13
C GLU A 102 -6.16 23.98 -9.99
N ASN A 103 -5.57 22.82 -10.28
CA ASN A 103 -5.50 21.70 -9.35
C ASN A 103 -4.14 20.99 -9.32
N GLY A 104 -3.18 21.39 -10.18
CA GLY A 104 -1.83 20.83 -10.24
C GLY A 104 -1.75 19.38 -10.68
N ALA A 105 -2.86 18.77 -11.12
CA ALA A 105 -2.85 17.40 -11.63
C ALA A 105 -2.14 17.34 -13.00
N SER A 106 -1.40 16.28 -13.27
CA SER A 106 -0.73 16.04 -14.55
C SER A 106 -0.68 14.56 -14.91
N ALA A 107 -1.36 14.21 -15.99
CA ALA A 107 -1.36 12.86 -16.54
C ALA A 107 0.04 12.44 -17.04
N THR A 108 0.80 13.38 -17.60
CA THR A 108 2.19 13.15 -18.02
C THR A 108 3.09 12.82 -16.83
N GLN A 109 2.94 13.53 -15.72
CA GLN A 109 3.68 13.27 -14.50
C GLN A 109 3.34 11.89 -13.93
N GLN A 110 2.08 11.47 -14.00
CA GLN A 110 1.65 10.13 -13.55
C GLN A 110 2.30 9.01 -14.38
N ILE A 111 2.42 9.15 -15.70
CA ILE A 111 3.14 8.17 -16.53
C ILE A 111 4.62 8.10 -16.15
N THR A 112 5.24 9.23 -15.85
CA THR A 112 6.65 9.27 -15.40
C THR A 112 6.82 8.52 -14.08
N TRP A 113 5.93 8.71 -13.12
CA TRP A 113 5.95 7.94 -11.86
C TRP A 113 5.68 6.45 -12.08
N THR A 114 4.79 6.10 -13.01
CA THR A 114 4.54 4.70 -13.39
C THR A 114 5.80 4.07 -13.99
N ALA A 115 6.52 4.79 -14.87
CA ALA A 115 7.77 4.31 -15.43
C ALA A 115 8.83 4.09 -14.35
N LEU A 116 9.00 5.04 -13.42
CA LEU A 116 9.89 4.89 -12.28
C LEU A 116 9.50 3.68 -11.41
N GLY A 117 8.21 3.48 -11.16
CA GLY A 117 7.69 2.32 -10.42
C GLY A 117 8.06 0.99 -11.09
N ILE A 118 7.98 0.90 -12.43
CA ILE A 118 8.38 -0.29 -13.19
C ILE A 118 9.90 -0.52 -13.12
N VAL A 119 10.70 0.55 -13.16
CA VAL A 119 12.15 0.45 -12.94
C VAL A 119 12.44 -0.11 -11.55
N MET A 120 11.84 0.44 -10.50
CA MET A 120 12.01 -0.04 -9.13
C MET A 120 11.54 -1.50 -8.97
N PHE A 121 10.42 -1.85 -9.58
CA PHE A 121 9.92 -3.23 -9.61
C PHE A 121 10.94 -4.18 -10.27
N THR A 122 11.48 -3.78 -11.41
CA THR A 122 12.49 -4.56 -12.13
C THR A 122 13.76 -4.73 -11.29
N VAL A 123 14.27 -3.65 -10.70
CA VAL A 123 15.44 -3.69 -9.81
C VAL A 123 15.18 -4.62 -8.62
N THR A 124 14.00 -4.54 -8.02
CA THR A 124 13.62 -5.43 -6.91
C THR A 124 13.66 -6.90 -7.31
N LEU A 125 13.13 -7.28 -8.48
CA LEU A 125 13.16 -8.65 -8.96
C LEU A 125 14.60 -9.14 -9.29
N LEU A 126 15.47 -8.24 -9.75
CA LEU A 126 16.85 -8.59 -10.07
C LEU A 126 17.72 -8.75 -8.82
N VAL A 127 17.55 -7.87 -7.84
CA VAL A 127 18.34 -7.82 -6.61
C VAL A 127 17.81 -8.80 -5.57
N LEU A 128 16.50 -8.85 -5.40
CA LEU A 128 15.85 -9.63 -4.35
C LEU A 128 15.45 -11.03 -4.84
N ARG A 129 16.44 -11.87 -5.17
CA ARG A 129 16.19 -13.25 -5.62
C ARG A 129 15.64 -14.14 -4.50
N ASP A 130 16.06 -13.89 -3.26
CA ASP A 130 15.57 -14.59 -2.07
C ASP A 130 15.11 -13.56 -1.02
N HIS A 131 13.78 -13.51 -0.80
CA HIS A 131 13.19 -12.63 0.20
C HIS A 131 13.66 -12.91 1.63
N ARG A 132 14.21 -14.13 1.91
CA ARG A 132 14.74 -14.49 3.23
C ARG A 132 15.95 -13.64 3.64
N VAL A 133 16.67 -13.06 2.67
CA VAL A 133 17.76 -12.13 2.94
C VAL A 133 17.26 -10.91 3.74
N LEU A 134 16.02 -10.49 3.55
CA LEU A 134 15.42 -9.38 4.30
C LEU A 134 15.36 -9.64 5.81
N GLN A 135 15.33 -10.89 6.25
CA GLN A 135 15.32 -11.25 7.68
C GLN A 135 16.60 -10.78 8.41
N ARG A 136 17.72 -10.65 7.70
CA ARG A 136 18.97 -10.12 8.28
C ARG A 136 18.86 -8.66 8.66
N PHE A 137 17.98 -7.93 7.98
CA PHE A 137 17.80 -6.49 8.13
C PHE A 137 16.55 -6.12 8.94
N THR A 138 15.96 -7.08 9.65
CA THR A 138 14.71 -6.89 10.41
C THR A 138 14.75 -5.64 11.27
N TYR A 139 15.72 -5.50 12.17
CA TYR A 139 15.78 -4.35 13.10
C TYR A 139 16.20 -3.06 12.42
N THR A 140 17.10 -3.13 11.44
CA THR A 140 17.48 -1.95 10.64
C THR A 140 16.33 -1.45 9.79
N ALA A 141 15.51 -2.35 9.25
CA ALA A 141 14.29 -1.99 8.54
C ALA A 141 13.27 -1.30 9.46
N GLY A 142 13.09 -1.79 10.69
CA GLY A 142 12.24 -1.14 11.69
C GLY A 142 12.71 0.27 12.03
N ALA A 143 14.00 0.43 12.31
CA ALA A 143 14.60 1.74 12.58
C ALA A 143 14.47 2.68 11.37
N LEU A 144 14.78 2.20 10.16
CA LEU A 144 14.64 2.96 8.93
C LEU A 144 13.18 3.39 8.71
N GLY A 145 12.22 2.49 8.92
CA GLY A 145 10.80 2.81 8.77
C GLY A 145 10.36 3.94 9.69
N VAL A 146 10.75 3.89 10.98
CA VAL A 146 10.44 4.95 11.94
C VAL A 146 11.12 6.27 11.56
N VAL A 147 12.39 6.24 11.16
CA VAL A 147 13.12 7.45 10.72
C VAL A 147 12.44 8.06 9.51
N LEU A 148 12.06 7.26 8.50
CA LEU A 148 11.36 7.75 7.31
C LEU A 148 10.00 8.38 7.65
N LEU A 149 9.27 7.83 8.63
CA LEU A 149 8.03 8.45 9.10
C LEU A 149 8.27 9.79 9.81
N LEU A 150 9.40 9.95 10.50
CA LEU A 150 9.72 11.20 11.20
C LEU A 150 10.16 12.33 10.27
N LEU A 151 10.73 12.02 9.09
CA LEU A 151 11.28 13.01 8.18
C LEU A 151 10.31 14.17 7.83
N PRO A 152 9.04 13.94 7.48
CA PRO A 152 8.12 15.02 7.15
C PRO A 152 7.80 15.94 8.34
N LEU A 153 8.00 15.48 9.58
CA LEU A 153 7.76 16.29 10.78
C LEU A 153 8.89 17.29 11.04
N LEU A 154 10.06 17.12 10.40
CA LEU A 154 11.17 18.04 10.54
C LEU A 154 10.82 19.41 9.93
N PRO A 155 11.11 20.54 10.65
CA PRO A 155 10.61 21.86 10.28
C PRO A 155 11.15 22.40 8.95
N PHE A 156 12.34 21.97 8.52
CA PHE A 156 13.00 22.49 7.31
C PHE A 156 12.83 21.64 6.05
N ILE A 157 12.32 20.41 6.19
CA ILE A 157 12.24 19.42 5.11
C ILE A 157 10.79 19.10 4.77
N GLY A 158 9.93 19.05 5.81
CA GLY A 158 8.54 18.67 5.66
C GLY A 158 7.67 19.77 5.07
N VAL A 159 6.83 19.38 4.11
CA VAL A 159 5.84 20.25 3.47
C VAL A 159 4.44 19.80 3.88
N GLU A 160 3.61 20.75 4.27
CA GLU A 160 2.20 20.53 4.56
C GLU A 160 1.38 20.75 3.30
N LEU A 161 0.65 19.71 2.87
CA LEU A 161 -0.28 19.75 1.75
C LEU A 161 -1.65 19.25 2.22
N ASN A 162 -2.69 20.02 1.95
CA ASN A 162 -4.08 19.68 2.33
C ASN A 162 -4.24 19.36 3.83
N GLY A 163 -3.53 20.07 4.69
CA GLY A 163 -3.58 19.92 6.14
C GLY A 163 -2.85 18.69 6.69
N ALA A 164 -2.17 17.90 5.84
CA ALA A 164 -1.35 16.76 6.25
C ALA A 164 0.14 17.02 5.97
N ARG A 165 1.00 16.73 6.95
CA ARG A 165 2.45 16.93 6.86
C ARG A 165 3.15 15.62 6.59
N ILE A 166 3.02 15.11 5.36
CA ILE A 166 3.48 13.76 4.94
C ILE A 166 4.49 13.81 3.79
N TRP A 167 4.75 15.02 3.23
CA TRP A 167 5.63 15.21 2.08
C TRP A 167 6.94 15.86 2.48
N ILE A 168 8.00 15.54 1.75
CA ILE A 168 9.27 16.27 1.76
C ILE A 168 9.56 16.82 0.38
N ASN A 169 10.21 17.98 0.31
CA ASN A 169 10.65 18.58 -0.95
C ASN A 169 12.17 18.50 -1.06
N VAL A 170 12.65 17.71 -2.00
CA VAL A 170 14.08 17.55 -2.33
C VAL A 170 14.32 17.87 -3.81
N GLY A 171 13.68 18.95 -4.32
CA GLY A 171 13.64 19.29 -5.73
C GLY A 171 12.40 18.73 -6.44
N PHE A 172 11.81 17.70 -5.88
CA PHE A 172 10.50 17.13 -6.23
C PHE A 172 9.84 16.62 -4.94
N SER A 173 8.51 16.55 -4.94
CA SER A 173 7.77 16.11 -3.76
C SER A 173 7.81 14.58 -3.64
N VAL A 174 8.30 14.08 -2.51
CA VAL A 174 8.35 12.65 -2.16
C VAL A 174 7.61 12.43 -0.86
N GLN A 175 6.90 11.32 -0.78
CA GLN A 175 6.28 10.86 0.47
C GLN A 175 7.12 9.73 1.08
N PRO A 176 7.95 10.01 2.12
CA PRO A 176 8.80 8.99 2.74
C PRO A 176 7.99 7.86 3.38
N GLY A 177 6.74 8.12 3.76
CA GLY A 177 5.80 7.14 4.31
C GLY A 177 5.57 5.92 3.41
N GLU A 178 5.66 6.06 2.07
CA GLU A 178 5.53 4.95 1.14
C GLU A 178 6.67 3.93 1.30
N PHE A 179 7.89 4.40 1.46
CA PHE A 179 9.05 3.55 1.73
C PHE A 179 9.06 3.05 3.18
N ALA A 180 8.59 3.87 4.11
CA ALA A 180 8.47 3.49 5.52
C ALA A 180 7.53 2.29 5.71
N LYS A 181 6.40 2.24 5.00
CA LYS A 181 5.46 1.11 5.03
C LYS A 181 6.16 -0.20 4.64
N LEU A 182 6.94 -0.20 3.57
CA LEU A 182 7.68 -1.38 3.14
C LEU A 182 8.71 -1.81 4.17
N ALA A 183 9.47 -0.87 4.73
CA ALA A 183 10.47 -1.14 5.76
C ALA A 183 9.83 -1.70 7.03
N LEU A 184 8.71 -1.14 7.48
CA LEU A 184 7.97 -1.63 8.65
C LEU A 184 7.37 -3.02 8.42
N VAL A 185 6.85 -3.32 7.22
CA VAL A 185 6.36 -4.66 6.88
C VAL A 185 7.50 -5.68 6.93
N VAL A 186 8.69 -5.34 6.43
CA VAL A 186 9.89 -6.21 6.54
C VAL A 186 10.25 -6.44 8.00
N PHE A 187 10.23 -5.41 8.84
CA PHE A 187 10.46 -5.53 10.28
C PHE A 187 9.43 -6.44 10.94
N PHE A 188 8.13 -6.19 10.74
CA PHE A 188 7.07 -6.98 11.38
C PHE A 188 7.14 -8.44 10.93
N ALA A 189 7.26 -8.70 9.63
CA ALA A 189 7.35 -10.05 9.10
C ALA A 189 8.58 -10.79 9.64
N GLY A 190 9.76 -10.17 9.60
CA GLY A 190 11.01 -10.76 10.09
C GLY A 190 10.96 -11.05 11.59
N TYR A 191 10.44 -10.12 12.39
CA TYR A 191 10.28 -10.31 13.84
C TYR A 191 9.29 -11.44 14.16
N LEU A 192 8.12 -11.45 13.52
CA LEU A 192 7.09 -12.46 13.75
C LEU A 192 7.57 -13.85 13.36
N VAL A 193 8.30 -13.98 12.24
CA VAL A 193 8.91 -15.26 11.84
C VAL A 193 9.93 -15.73 12.86
N ALA A 194 10.83 -14.85 13.33
CA ALA A 194 11.86 -15.18 14.34
C ALA A 194 11.25 -15.60 15.68
N LYS A 195 10.09 -15.05 16.04
CA LYS A 195 9.41 -15.30 17.33
C LYS A 195 8.21 -16.24 17.22
N ARG A 196 7.93 -16.81 16.04
CA ARG A 196 6.74 -17.62 15.79
C ARG A 196 6.51 -18.72 16.83
N ASN A 197 7.55 -19.49 17.16
CA ASN A 197 7.43 -20.61 18.11
C ASN A 197 7.07 -20.13 19.53
N VAL A 198 7.59 -18.97 19.94
CA VAL A 198 7.33 -18.40 21.27
C VAL A 198 5.94 -17.76 21.30
N LEU A 199 5.54 -17.08 20.23
CA LEU A 199 4.22 -16.45 20.09
C LEU A 199 3.08 -17.47 19.97
N ALA A 200 3.37 -18.69 19.49
CA ALA A 200 2.43 -19.79 19.45
C ALA A 200 2.20 -20.44 20.84
N LEU A 201 3.12 -20.25 21.80
CA LEU A 201 2.95 -20.77 23.16
C LEU A 201 1.89 -19.96 23.92
N VAL A 202 1.02 -20.67 24.64
CA VAL A 202 0.00 -20.07 25.53
C VAL A 202 0.70 -19.43 26.70
N GLY A 203 0.63 -18.11 26.84
CA GLY A 203 1.20 -17.39 27.97
C GLY A 203 0.25 -17.36 29.18
N ARG A 204 -0.84 -16.63 29.08
CA ARG A 204 -1.92 -16.54 30.08
C ARG A 204 -3.27 -16.65 29.39
N ARG A 205 -4.18 -17.43 29.98
CA ARG A 205 -5.61 -17.35 29.65
C ARG A 205 -6.24 -16.17 30.39
N LEU A 206 -6.76 -15.23 29.63
CA LEU A 206 -7.60 -14.16 30.15
C LEU A 206 -9.03 -14.39 29.66
N LEU A 207 -9.92 -14.85 30.53
CA LEU A 207 -11.28 -15.31 30.19
C LEU A 207 -11.23 -16.46 29.16
N PHE A 208 -11.60 -16.20 27.92
CA PHE A 208 -11.60 -17.17 26.80
C PHE A 208 -10.49 -16.90 25.77
N ILE A 209 -9.58 -15.95 26.05
CA ILE A 209 -8.56 -15.49 25.10
C ILE A 209 -7.18 -15.94 25.59
N ASP A 210 -6.51 -16.74 24.79
CA ASP A 210 -5.13 -17.16 25.01
C ASP A 210 -4.18 -16.05 24.54
N LEU A 211 -3.65 -15.27 25.46
CA LEU A 211 -2.68 -14.20 25.18
C LEU A 211 -1.25 -14.75 25.22
N PRO A 212 -0.38 -14.43 24.24
CA PRO A 212 1.05 -14.70 24.35
C PRO A 212 1.68 -13.80 25.43
N ARG A 213 2.90 -14.12 25.81
CA ARG A 213 3.62 -13.34 26.81
C ARG A 213 3.91 -11.93 26.29
N ALA A 214 3.51 -10.90 27.01
CA ALA A 214 3.72 -9.50 26.64
C ALA A 214 5.21 -9.17 26.38
N ARG A 215 6.14 -9.84 27.05
CA ARG A 215 7.59 -9.68 26.85
C ARG A 215 8.02 -9.98 25.42
N ASP A 216 7.41 -10.97 24.77
CA ASP A 216 7.81 -11.42 23.44
C ASP A 216 7.15 -10.56 22.33
N LEU A 217 6.07 -9.85 22.64
CA LEU A 217 5.43 -8.88 21.74
C LEU A 217 5.95 -7.46 21.94
N GLY A 218 6.60 -7.16 23.08
CA GLY A 218 7.01 -5.81 23.44
C GLY A 218 7.69 -5.03 22.32
N PRO A 219 8.80 -5.52 21.75
CA PRO A 219 9.52 -4.77 20.71
C PRO A 219 8.69 -4.45 19.47
N VAL A 220 7.86 -5.40 19.01
CA VAL A 220 7.03 -5.18 17.81
C VAL A 220 5.87 -4.23 18.10
N LEU A 221 5.28 -4.30 19.27
CA LEU A 221 4.22 -3.37 19.71
C LEU A 221 4.74 -1.95 19.91
N VAL A 222 5.98 -1.80 20.42
CA VAL A 222 6.61 -0.48 20.56
C VAL A 222 6.84 0.17 19.21
N VAL A 223 7.47 -0.51 18.25
CA VAL A 223 7.70 0.03 16.92
C VAL A 223 6.38 0.33 16.23
N TRP A 224 5.40 -0.57 16.33
CA TRP A 224 4.08 -0.37 15.77
C TRP A 224 3.37 0.84 16.40
N GLY A 225 3.35 0.95 17.73
CA GLY A 225 2.71 2.04 18.43
C GLY A 225 3.35 3.40 18.13
N ILE A 226 4.69 3.46 18.07
CA ILE A 226 5.42 4.67 17.66
C ILE A 226 5.05 5.05 16.22
N SER A 227 5.02 4.08 15.30
CA SER A 227 4.71 4.33 13.88
C SER A 227 3.28 4.86 13.69
N VAL A 228 2.30 4.25 14.36
CA VAL A 228 0.90 4.71 14.33
C VAL A 228 0.79 6.10 14.97
N GLY A 229 1.45 6.33 16.11
CA GLY A 229 1.47 7.65 16.77
C GLY A 229 2.02 8.75 15.86
N ILE A 230 3.12 8.50 15.15
CA ILE A 230 3.70 9.46 14.19
C ILE A 230 2.71 9.75 13.06
N LEU A 231 2.06 8.71 12.49
CA LEU A 231 1.09 8.87 11.41
C LEU A 231 -0.15 9.67 11.83
N VAL A 232 -0.62 9.49 13.07
CA VAL A 232 -1.70 10.29 13.65
C VAL A 232 -1.28 11.77 13.78
N LEU A 233 -0.04 12.04 14.25
CA LEU A 233 0.52 13.39 14.31
C LEU A 233 0.66 14.03 12.93
N GLN A 234 0.96 13.26 11.90
CA GLN A 234 1.00 13.68 10.50
C GLN A 234 -0.39 13.93 9.89
N LYS A 235 -1.46 13.60 10.62
CA LYS A 235 -2.86 13.58 10.14
C LYS A 235 -3.11 12.60 8.99
N ASP A 236 -2.28 11.56 8.89
CA ASP A 236 -2.41 10.49 7.89
C ASP A 236 -3.15 9.28 8.45
N LEU A 237 -4.47 9.42 8.57
CA LEU A 237 -5.34 8.38 9.11
C LEU A 237 -5.44 7.16 8.18
N GLY A 238 -5.35 7.38 6.86
CA GLY A 238 -5.40 6.30 5.87
C GLY A 238 -4.23 5.34 6.01
N THR A 239 -3.02 5.86 6.06
CA THR A 239 -1.80 5.05 6.26
C THR A 239 -1.76 4.43 7.66
N SER A 240 -2.26 5.14 8.68
CA SER A 240 -2.41 4.59 10.05
C SER A 240 -3.29 3.35 10.06
N LEU A 241 -4.44 3.41 9.42
CA LEU A 241 -5.38 2.28 9.34
C LEU A 241 -4.80 1.10 8.56
N LEU A 242 -4.12 1.38 7.44
CA LEU A 242 -3.46 0.35 6.63
C LEU A 242 -2.34 -0.35 7.41
N LEU A 243 -1.51 0.40 8.12
CA LEU A 243 -0.43 -0.16 8.96
C LEU A 243 -1.00 -0.97 10.12
N PHE A 244 -2.07 -0.49 10.75
CA PHE A 244 -2.79 -1.18 11.81
C PHE A 244 -3.37 -2.51 11.31
N GLY A 245 -4.16 -2.47 10.24
CA GLY A 245 -4.81 -3.65 9.68
C GLY A 245 -3.79 -4.67 9.15
N GLY A 246 -2.73 -4.20 8.49
CA GLY A 246 -1.62 -5.03 8.03
C GLY A 246 -0.90 -5.74 9.18
N PHE A 247 -0.63 -5.04 10.28
CA PHE A 247 0.00 -5.63 11.47
C PHE A 247 -0.88 -6.71 12.11
N ILE A 248 -2.17 -6.45 12.33
CA ILE A 248 -3.12 -7.43 12.87
C ILE A 248 -3.23 -8.66 11.97
N SER A 249 -3.29 -8.45 10.65
CA SER A 249 -3.31 -9.55 9.67
C SER A 249 -2.04 -10.40 9.75
N MET A 250 -0.87 -9.77 9.85
CA MET A 250 0.40 -10.49 10.01
C MET A 250 0.47 -11.26 11.33
N LEU A 251 -0.02 -10.69 12.44
CA LEU A 251 -0.14 -11.39 13.73
C LEU A 251 -1.05 -12.62 13.63
N TYR A 252 -2.19 -12.47 12.97
CA TYR A 252 -3.12 -13.58 12.74
C TYR A 252 -2.46 -14.70 11.93
N ILE A 253 -1.83 -14.37 10.80
CA ILE A 253 -1.15 -15.34 9.93
C ILE A 253 0.00 -16.04 10.68
N ALA A 254 0.78 -15.29 11.46
CA ALA A 254 1.93 -15.84 12.18
C ALA A 254 1.53 -16.78 13.32
N THR A 255 0.42 -16.49 14.00
CA THR A 255 0.00 -17.21 15.22
C THR A 255 -1.15 -18.21 14.99
N GLY A 256 -1.92 -18.06 13.92
CA GLY A 256 -3.13 -18.82 13.64
C GLY A 256 -4.30 -18.54 14.61
N ARG A 257 -4.25 -17.44 15.38
CA ARG A 257 -5.22 -17.14 16.44
C ARG A 257 -6.16 -16.00 16.06
N THR A 258 -7.45 -16.30 15.95
CA THR A 258 -8.51 -15.31 15.70
C THR A 258 -8.65 -14.27 16.82
N ALA A 259 -8.18 -14.60 18.02
CA ALA A 259 -8.14 -13.67 19.17
C ALA A 259 -7.46 -12.34 18.81
N TRP A 260 -6.41 -12.35 17.96
CA TRP A 260 -5.73 -11.13 17.51
C TRP A 260 -6.62 -10.23 16.67
N VAL A 261 -7.47 -10.81 15.84
CA VAL A 261 -8.42 -10.05 15.02
C VAL A 261 -9.46 -9.37 15.91
N LEU A 262 -9.97 -10.08 16.93
CA LEU A 262 -10.93 -9.52 17.90
C LEU A 262 -10.31 -8.41 18.74
N ILE A 263 -9.08 -8.62 19.26
CA ILE A 263 -8.34 -7.60 20.02
C ILE A 263 -8.05 -6.39 19.12
N GLY A 264 -7.63 -6.64 17.88
CA GLY A 264 -7.41 -5.58 16.90
C GLY A 264 -8.67 -4.77 16.64
N LEU A 265 -9.79 -5.42 16.42
CA LEU A 265 -11.07 -4.72 16.20
C LEU A 265 -11.47 -3.87 17.42
N LEU A 266 -11.34 -4.40 18.64
CA LEU A 266 -11.62 -3.66 19.87
C LEU A 266 -10.69 -2.45 20.03
N LEU A 267 -9.39 -2.64 19.79
CA LEU A 267 -8.39 -1.55 19.84
C LEU A 267 -8.65 -0.51 18.75
N PHE A 268 -9.08 -0.94 17.57
CA PHE A 268 -9.45 -0.03 16.48
C PHE A 268 -10.65 0.84 16.84
N VAL A 269 -11.76 0.22 17.26
CA VAL A 269 -12.98 0.94 17.62
C VAL A 269 -12.74 1.87 18.82
N GLY A 270 -12.10 1.35 19.89
CA GLY A 270 -11.77 2.14 21.07
C GLY A 270 -10.77 3.26 20.78
N GLY A 271 -9.73 2.96 20.03
CA GLY A 271 -8.71 3.93 19.61
C GLY A 271 -9.27 5.02 18.69
N ALA A 272 -10.14 4.66 17.74
CA ALA A 272 -10.81 5.61 16.86
C ALA A 272 -11.75 6.54 17.64
N PHE A 273 -12.50 6.00 18.62
CA PHE A 273 -13.35 6.80 19.51
C PHE A 273 -12.51 7.80 20.33
N VAL A 274 -11.45 7.32 20.99
CA VAL A 274 -10.56 8.19 21.78
C VAL A 274 -9.86 9.22 20.91
N ALA A 275 -9.38 8.83 19.73
CA ALA A 275 -8.74 9.74 18.79
C ALA A 275 -9.71 10.81 18.29
N GLY A 276 -10.98 10.47 18.04
CA GLY A 276 -12.02 11.43 17.67
C GLY A 276 -12.31 12.49 18.74
N GLN A 277 -12.13 12.14 20.03
CA GLN A 277 -12.27 13.09 21.12
C GLN A 277 -11.05 14.00 21.33
N ILE A 278 -9.86 13.51 21.02
CA ILE A 278 -8.59 14.23 21.27
C ILE A 278 -8.18 15.07 20.05
N PHE A 279 -8.37 14.54 18.84
CA PHE A 279 -7.94 15.16 17.60
C PHE A 279 -9.14 15.61 16.76
N SER A 280 -9.31 16.94 16.61
CA SER A 280 -10.42 17.51 15.82
C SER A 280 -10.52 16.95 14.41
N HIS A 281 -9.38 16.81 13.70
CA HIS A 281 -9.35 16.26 12.33
C HIS A 281 -9.83 14.80 12.23
N VAL A 282 -9.85 14.04 13.32
CA VAL A 282 -10.44 12.70 13.37
C VAL A 282 -11.95 12.82 13.59
N GLY A 283 -12.37 13.69 14.52
CA GLY A 283 -13.79 13.99 14.79
C GLY A 283 -14.50 14.49 13.54
N ASP A 284 -13.95 15.48 12.84
CA ASP A 284 -14.48 16.04 11.60
C ASP A 284 -14.74 14.97 10.53
N ARG A 285 -13.84 13.98 10.41
CA ARG A 285 -14.02 12.87 9.46
C ARG A 285 -15.15 11.93 9.85
N PHE A 286 -15.41 11.73 11.15
CA PHE A 286 -16.59 10.98 11.61
C PHE A 286 -17.88 11.75 11.34
N GLU A 287 -17.91 13.05 11.56
CA GLU A 287 -19.08 13.89 11.26
C GLU A 287 -19.40 13.86 9.76
N VAL A 288 -18.40 14.06 8.90
CA VAL A 288 -18.57 13.97 7.44
C VAL A 288 -19.07 12.59 7.00
N TRP A 289 -18.61 11.53 7.64
CA TRP A 289 -19.04 10.16 7.31
C TRP A 289 -20.47 9.86 7.76
N LEU A 290 -20.86 10.38 8.92
CA LEU A 290 -22.21 10.16 9.47
C LEU A 290 -23.27 11.06 8.83
N ASP A 291 -22.92 12.30 8.51
CA ASP A 291 -23.81 13.28 7.90
C ASP A 291 -23.13 14.03 6.73
N PRO A 292 -23.00 13.35 5.58
CA PRO A 292 -22.33 13.93 4.41
C PRO A 292 -23.07 15.11 3.79
N GLY A 293 -24.39 15.23 4.03
CA GLY A 293 -25.24 16.27 3.44
C GLY A 293 -25.17 17.62 4.14
N ASN A 294 -24.74 17.65 5.38
CA ASN A 294 -24.77 18.85 6.24
C ASN A 294 -23.36 19.48 6.42
N ASN A 295 -22.36 18.97 5.70
CA ASN A 295 -20.98 19.41 5.87
C ASN A 295 -20.56 20.36 4.75
N GLU A 296 -20.02 21.52 5.11
CA GLU A 296 -19.56 22.57 4.17
C GLU A 296 -18.50 22.04 3.15
N PHE A 297 -17.80 20.95 3.44
CA PHE A 297 -16.84 20.31 2.54
C PHE A 297 -17.48 19.74 1.27
N TYR A 298 -18.76 19.36 1.30
CA TYR A 298 -19.48 18.79 0.15
C TYR A 298 -20.43 19.79 -0.53
N THR A 299 -20.64 20.97 0.07
CA THR A 299 -21.53 22.00 -0.47
C THR A 299 -20.80 23.10 -1.26
N ARG A 300 -19.48 23.01 -1.39
CA ARG A 300 -18.66 23.92 -2.21
C ARG A 300 -18.19 23.32 -3.51
#